data_b6fddb6c3e54e7f6ad9ed8c083a49afc
#
_entry.id   b6fddb6c3e54e7f6ad9ed8c083a49afc
#
_cell.length_a   1.000
_cell.length_b   1.000
_cell.length_c   1.000
_cell.angle_alpha   90.00
_cell.angle_beta   90.00
_cell.angle_gamma   90.00
#
_symmetry.space_group_name_H-M   'P 1'
#
loop_
_entity.id
_entity.type
_entity.pdbx_description
1 polymer ?
#
loop_
_entity_poly.entity_id
_entity_poly.type
_entity_poly.pdbx_seq_one_letter_code
_entity_poly.pdbx_strand_id
1 'polypeptide(L)' 'MGNHAVALKVTPFVRIECKFWLTDDGWNGSCEQPSITVQAGSFEHAKSEMEIALGKYVETVLSESQRTNTGQAAQG' A
#
# COMPACT_ATOMS: atom_id res chain seq x y z
N MET A 1 10.87 -15.68 -14.48
CA MET A 1 10.60 -15.41 -13.46
C MET A 1 9.29 -15.24 -12.86
N GLY A 2 8.95 -15.63 -11.81
CA GLY A 2 7.63 -15.67 -11.27
C GLY A 2 7.21 -14.36 -10.65
N ASN A 3 5.94 -14.07 -10.75
CA ASN A 3 5.33 -13.02 -9.99
C ASN A 3 4.76 -13.63 -8.72
N HIS A 4 4.89 -12.90 -7.64
CA HIS A 4 4.34 -13.32 -6.36
C HIS A 4 3.21 -12.38 -6.00
N ALA A 5 1.98 -12.89 -6.05
CA ALA A 5 0.83 -12.09 -5.64
C ALA A 5 0.68 -12.23 -4.13
N VAL A 6 0.73 -11.10 -3.44
CA VAL A 6 0.69 -11.09 -1.98
C VAL A 6 -0.40 -10.13 -1.53
N ALA A 7 -1.30 -10.61 -0.69
CA ALA A 7 -2.31 -9.75 -0.09
C ALA A 7 -1.75 -9.22 1.22
N LEU A 8 -1.42 -7.93 1.25
CA LEU A 8 -0.84 -7.31 2.43
C LEU A 8 -1.94 -6.82 3.35
N LYS A 9 -1.82 -7.18 4.61
CA LYS A 9 -2.79 -6.79 5.60
C LYS A 9 -2.37 -5.44 6.17
N VAL A 10 -2.97 -4.38 5.64
CA VAL A 10 -2.61 -3.02 6.04
C VAL A 10 -3.26 -2.64 7.36
N THR A 11 -4.52 -3.01 7.52
CA THR A 11 -5.23 -2.86 8.78
C THR A 11 -5.98 -4.15 9.03
N PRO A 12 -6.59 -4.33 10.23
CA PRO A 12 -7.37 -5.54 10.47
C PRO A 12 -8.48 -5.77 9.46
N PHE A 13 -8.94 -4.71 8.79
CA PHE A 13 -10.07 -4.82 7.89
C PHE A 13 -9.72 -4.58 6.43
N VAL A 14 -8.46 -4.27 6.13
CA VAL A 14 -8.07 -3.91 4.76
C VAL A 14 -6.93 -4.79 4.31
N ARG A 15 -7.14 -5.48 3.21
CA ARG A 15 -6.11 -6.27 2.55
C ARG A 15 -5.97 -5.77 1.13
N ILE A 16 -4.73 -5.54 0.73
CA ILE A 16 -4.46 -5.02 -0.60
C ILE A 16 -3.53 -5.98 -1.30
N GLU A 17 -3.95 -6.42 -2.48
CA GLU A 17 -3.18 -7.39 -3.24
C GLU A 17 -2.08 -6.70 -4.01
N CYS A 18 -0.87 -7.19 -3.86
CA CYS A 18 0.31 -6.64 -4.52
C CYS A 18 1.03 -7.74 -5.26
N LYS A 19 1.80 -7.36 -6.26
CA LYS A 19 2.62 -8.29 -7.01
C LYS A 19 4.09 -7.94 -6.82
N PHE A 20 4.91 -8.95 -6.64
CA PHE A 20 6.35 -8.76 -6.46
C PHE A 20 7.07 -9.63 -7.47
N TRP A 21 8.15 -9.11 -8.03
CA TRP A 21 8.94 -9.88 -9.00
C TRP A 21 10.40 -9.46 -8.93
N LEU A 22 11.26 -10.36 -9.40
CA LEU A 22 12.70 -10.16 -9.36
C LEU A 22 13.18 -9.71 -10.73
N THR A 23 14.00 -8.67 -10.76
CA THR A 23 14.66 -8.20 -11.98
C THR A 23 16.14 -8.06 -11.68
N ASP A 24 16.91 -7.63 -12.71
CA ASP A 24 18.32 -7.40 -12.54
C ASP A 24 18.61 -6.33 -11.50
N ASP A 25 17.67 -5.41 -11.31
CA ASP A 25 17.84 -4.31 -10.36
C ASP A 25 17.41 -4.70 -8.96
N GLY A 26 16.88 -5.89 -8.77
CA GLY A 26 16.44 -6.34 -7.45
C GLY A 26 14.97 -6.72 -7.47
N TRP A 27 14.34 -6.64 -6.30
CA TRP A 27 12.94 -6.97 -6.16
C TRP A 27 12.08 -5.74 -6.36
N ASN A 28 11.01 -5.91 -7.12
CA ASN A 28 10.05 -4.84 -7.38
C ASN A 28 8.70 -5.25 -6.86
N GLY A 29 7.91 -4.27 -6.42
CA GLY A 29 6.57 -4.51 -5.96
C GLY A 29 5.64 -3.49 -6.56
N SER A 30 4.41 -3.89 -6.81
CA SER A 30 3.43 -3.03 -7.45
C SER A 30 2.04 -3.35 -6.98
N CYS A 31 1.23 -2.32 -6.85
CA CYS A 31 -0.15 -2.39 -6.44
C CYS A 31 -0.96 -1.58 -7.42
N GLU A 32 -2.19 -1.97 -7.68
CA GLU A 32 -3.00 -1.25 -8.67
C GLU A 32 -3.91 -0.20 -8.03
N GLN A 33 -4.44 -0.50 -6.88
CA GLN A 33 -5.32 0.41 -6.18
C GLN A 33 -4.98 0.38 -4.71
N PRO A 34 -4.23 1.35 -4.23
CA PRO A 34 -3.67 2.51 -4.95
C PRO A 34 -2.49 2.10 -5.84
N SER A 35 -2.18 2.94 -6.80
CA SER A 35 -1.08 2.68 -7.70
C SER A 35 0.23 3.02 -7.00
N ILE A 36 0.90 2.02 -6.51
CA ILE A 36 2.15 2.18 -5.77
C ILE A 36 3.16 1.20 -6.31
N THR A 37 4.40 1.67 -6.46
CA THR A 37 5.49 0.83 -6.92
C THR A 37 6.66 1.00 -5.96
N VAL A 38 7.31 -0.11 -5.61
CA VAL A 38 8.49 -0.09 -4.75
C VAL A 38 9.59 -0.93 -5.36
N GLN A 39 10.81 -0.69 -4.92
CA GLN A 39 11.97 -1.46 -5.36
C GLN A 39 12.92 -1.61 -4.17
N ALA A 40 13.48 -2.79 -4.02
CA ALA A 40 14.39 -3.05 -2.92
C ALA A 40 15.33 -4.19 -3.30
N GLY A 41 16.34 -4.44 -2.45
CA GLY A 41 17.33 -5.46 -2.71
C GLY A 41 16.86 -6.87 -2.40
N SER A 42 15.78 -7.03 -1.65
CA SER A 42 15.27 -8.33 -1.30
C SER A 42 13.76 -8.30 -1.29
N PHE A 43 13.15 -9.49 -1.38
CA PHE A 43 11.71 -9.60 -1.33
C PHE A 43 11.14 -9.04 -0.03
N GLU A 44 11.76 -9.40 1.08
CA GLU A 44 11.26 -8.95 2.38
C GLU A 44 11.36 -7.44 2.51
N HIS A 45 12.43 -6.87 1.99
CA HIS A 45 12.58 -5.42 2.03
C HIS A 45 11.54 -4.75 1.14
N ALA A 46 11.31 -5.28 -0.05
CA ALA A 46 10.29 -4.74 -0.94
C ALA A 46 8.92 -4.84 -0.31
N LYS A 47 8.62 -5.97 0.32
CA LYS A 47 7.35 -6.16 1.01
C LYS A 47 7.19 -5.14 2.13
N SER A 48 8.24 -4.92 2.90
CA SER A 48 8.22 -3.97 4.00
C SER A 48 7.98 -2.54 3.49
N GLU A 49 8.65 -2.18 2.40
CA GLU A 49 8.46 -0.87 1.81
C GLU A 49 7.02 -0.68 1.33
N MET A 50 6.46 -1.72 0.73
CA MET A 50 5.08 -1.65 0.28
C MET A 50 4.13 -1.51 1.45
N GLU A 51 4.37 -2.23 2.54
CA GLU A 51 3.52 -2.14 3.71
C GLU A 51 3.54 -0.72 4.29
N ILE A 52 4.71 -0.10 4.32
CA ILE A 52 4.82 1.26 4.81
C ILE A 52 4.06 2.22 3.91
N ALA A 53 4.23 2.07 2.61
CA ALA A 53 3.56 2.95 1.65
C ALA A 53 2.04 2.80 1.73
N LEU A 54 1.56 1.56 1.85
CA LEU A 54 0.13 1.32 1.94
C LEU A 54 -0.44 1.83 3.25
N GLY A 55 0.33 1.70 4.33
CA GLY A 55 -0.11 2.23 5.62
C GLY A 55 -0.30 3.72 5.56
N LYS A 56 0.63 4.42 4.93
CA LYS A 56 0.50 5.86 4.78
C LYS A 56 -0.70 6.23 3.91
N TYR A 57 -0.93 5.46 2.86
CA TYR A 57 -2.06 5.71 1.98
C TYR A 57 -3.37 5.58 2.75
N VAL A 58 -3.50 4.50 3.52
CA VAL A 58 -4.72 4.27 4.28
C VAL A 58 -4.93 5.35 5.33
N GLU A 59 -3.86 5.75 5.99
CA GLU A 59 -3.94 6.84 6.95
C GLU A 59 -4.45 8.12 6.29
N THR A 60 -3.91 8.42 5.12
CA THR A 60 -4.30 9.62 4.41
C THR A 60 -5.77 9.59 4.03
N VAL A 61 -6.22 8.44 3.52
CA VAL A 61 -7.62 8.30 3.11
C VAL A 61 -8.54 8.45 4.32
N LEU A 62 -8.20 7.79 5.42
CA LEU A 62 -9.02 7.88 6.62
C LEU A 62 -9.04 9.30 7.19
N SER A 63 -7.89 9.96 7.19
CA SER A 63 -7.80 11.34 7.65
C SER A 63 -8.67 12.25 6.82
N GLU A 64 -8.62 12.09 5.51
CA GLU A 64 -9.43 12.93 4.63
C GLU A 64 -10.90 12.65 4.81
N SER A 65 -11.26 11.40 4.99
CA SER A 65 -12.64 11.04 5.26
C SER A 65 -13.14 11.69 6.53
N GLN A 66 -12.34 11.60 7.58
CA GLN A 66 -12.72 12.18 8.86
C GLN A 66 -12.80 13.69 8.79
N ARG A 67 -11.87 14.30 8.06
CA ARG A 67 -11.87 15.73 7.90
C ARG A 67 -13.13 16.20 7.17
N THR A 68 -13.49 15.47 6.13
CA THR A 68 -14.70 15.79 5.38
C THR A 68 -15.93 15.69 6.26
N ASN A 69 -16.03 14.62 7.02
CA ASN A 69 -17.15 14.44 7.92
C ASN A 69 -17.20 15.54 8.98
N THR A 70 -16.04 15.89 9.51
CA THR A 70 -15.97 16.94 10.52
C THR A 70 -16.43 18.27 9.93
N GLY A 71 -16.01 18.56 8.72
CA GLY A 71 -16.41 19.78 8.06
C GLY A 71 -17.91 19.82 7.85
N GLN A 72 -18.50 18.73 7.44
CA GLN A 72 -19.93 18.67 7.26
C GLN A 72 -20.66 18.85 8.57
N ALA A 73 -20.16 18.21 9.61
CA ALA A 73 -20.79 18.33 10.93
C ALA A 73 -20.74 19.77 11.41
N ALA A 74 -19.61 20.43 11.18
CA ALA A 74 -19.48 21.81 11.59
C ALA A 74 -20.44 22.71 10.83
N GLN A 75 -20.71 22.39 9.60
CA GLN A 75 -21.63 23.19 8.80
C GLN A 75 -23.06 22.82 9.04
N GLY A 76 -23.29 21.60 9.32
CA GLY A 76 -24.62 21.14 9.55
C GLY A 76 -24.99 21.17 10.98
#